data_4e7472e5ab19e3d3f7eb62c19503dd08
#
_entry.id   4e7472e5ab19e3d3f7eb62c19503dd08
#
_cell.length_a   1.000
_cell.length_b   1.000
_cell.length_c   1.000
_cell.angle_alpha   90.00
_cell.angle_beta   90.00
_cell.angle_gamma   90.00
#
_symmetry.space_group_name_H-M   'P 1'
#
loop_
_entity.id
_entity.type
_entity.pdbx_description
1 polymer ?
#
loop_
_entity_poly.entity_id
_entity_poly.type
_entity_poly.pdbx_seq_one_letter_code
_entity_poly.pdbx_strand_id
1 'polypeptide(L)'
;YKIYQNLKEAVEQAHQLGIYIGDLNPYNILVNVNGETIMLDVDSFGTKTKPHNGVLLEDIRDWAQHPQVNISTDQYAFDVLTFWMFTLTHPFRGDYPPHKSLEERVCKKSSLLSNLPIQIPKCYQPFTNPQIISQFERVFQQGQRFMVDLVGIPTMPTPLQNVDIVDSAHLYIRLVAENVQKVQASETFLACLVGNVW
;
A
#
# COMPACT_ATOMS: atom_id res chain seq x y z
N TYR A 1 11.71 3.48 -2.55
CA TYR A 1 11.33 4.89 -2.46
C TYR A 1 10.81 5.42 -3.80
N LYS A 2 11.46 5.09 -4.93
CA LYS A 2 11.04 5.54 -6.28
C LYS A 2 9.61 5.10 -6.64
N ILE A 3 9.24 3.86 -6.31
CA ILE A 3 7.87 3.34 -6.52
C ILE A 3 6.85 4.21 -5.78
N TYR A 4 7.12 4.52 -4.51
CA TYR A 4 6.26 5.41 -3.72
C TYR A 4 6.13 6.80 -4.38
N GLN A 5 7.22 7.41 -4.84
CA GLN A 5 7.19 8.72 -5.48
C GLN A 5 6.36 8.70 -6.77
N ASN A 6 6.61 7.72 -7.64
CA ASN A 6 5.88 7.58 -8.90
C ASN A 6 4.38 7.30 -8.66
N LEU A 7 4.05 6.46 -7.67
CA LEU A 7 2.67 6.18 -7.31
C LEU A 7 1.98 7.43 -6.74
N LYS A 8 2.67 8.18 -5.87
CA LYS A 8 2.15 9.43 -5.30
C LYS A 8 1.83 10.44 -6.40
N GLU A 9 2.77 10.66 -7.31
CA GLU A 9 2.61 11.56 -8.45
C GLU A 9 1.43 11.15 -9.34
N ALA A 10 1.30 9.86 -9.66
CA ALA A 10 0.20 9.36 -10.48
C ALA A 10 -1.17 9.57 -9.81
N VAL A 11 -1.28 9.33 -8.50
CA VAL A 11 -2.51 9.59 -7.73
C VAL A 11 -2.82 11.09 -7.69
N GLU A 12 -1.82 11.94 -7.44
CA GLU A 12 -1.98 13.40 -7.44
C GLU A 12 -2.45 13.93 -8.79
N GLN A 13 -1.89 13.44 -9.89
CA GLN A 13 -2.30 13.81 -11.24
C GLN A 13 -3.74 13.41 -11.53
N ALA A 14 -4.15 12.19 -11.15
CA ALA A 14 -5.55 11.76 -11.28
C ALA A 14 -6.50 12.69 -10.50
N HIS A 15 -6.16 13.01 -9.25
CA HIS A 15 -6.96 13.90 -8.41
C HIS A 15 -7.05 15.33 -8.97
N GLN A 16 -5.96 15.87 -9.54
CA GLN A 16 -5.97 17.19 -10.19
C GLN A 16 -6.91 17.23 -11.39
N LEU A 17 -7.10 16.12 -12.09
CA LEU A 17 -8.07 15.97 -13.18
C LEU A 17 -9.49 15.68 -12.69
N GLY A 18 -9.72 15.60 -11.37
CA GLY A 18 -11.02 15.26 -10.79
C GLY A 18 -11.39 13.79 -10.92
N ILE A 19 -10.39 12.93 -11.13
CA ILE A 19 -10.54 11.47 -11.20
C ILE A 19 -10.21 10.88 -9.84
N TYR A 20 -11.05 9.97 -9.33
CA TYR A 20 -10.73 9.10 -8.20
C TYR A 20 -10.58 7.67 -8.66
N ILE A 21 -9.58 7.00 -8.11
CA ILE A 21 -9.16 5.67 -8.53
C ILE A 21 -10.11 4.62 -7.96
N GLY A 22 -10.47 4.77 -6.68
CA GLY A 22 -11.38 3.88 -5.94
C GLY A 22 -10.66 2.62 -5.48
N ASP A 23 -10.35 1.71 -6.38
CA ASP A 23 -9.70 0.44 -6.03
C ASP A 23 -8.18 0.51 -6.21
N LEU A 24 -7.54 1.43 -5.49
CA LEU A 24 -6.09 1.60 -5.46
C LEU A 24 -5.45 0.48 -4.62
N ASN A 25 -5.29 -0.70 -5.19
CA ASN A 25 -4.77 -1.89 -4.52
C ASN A 25 -3.51 -2.44 -5.19
N PRO A 26 -2.71 -3.30 -4.52
CA PRO A 26 -1.44 -3.78 -5.06
C PRO A 26 -1.57 -4.65 -6.33
N TYR A 27 -2.75 -5.21 -6.61
CA TYR A 27 -2.98 -6.02 -7.82
C TYR A 27 -3.27 -5.16 -9.05
N ASN A 28 -3.67 -3.90 -8.83
CA ASN A 28 -3.94 -2.91 -9.89
C ASN A 28 -2.74 -2.00 -10.16
N ILE A 29 -1.57 -2.31 -9.60
CA ILE A 29 -0.35 -1.54 -9.81
C ILE A 29 0.74 -2.46 -10.36
N LEU A 30 1.18 -2.19 -11.57
CA LEU A 30 2.38 -2.82 -12.13
C LEU A 30 3.60 -1.92 -11.89
N VAL A 31 4.73 -2.56 -11.62
CA VAL A 31 6.01 -1.88 -11.40
C VAL A 31 7.05 -2.50 -12.33
N ASN A 32 7.72 -1.68 -13.12
CA ASN A 32 8.82 -2.15 -13.95
C ASN A 32 10.16 -2.13 -13.19
N VAL A 33 11.21 -2.65 -13.82
CA VAL A 33 12.56 -2.72 -13.24
C VAL A 33 13.16 -1.37 -12.87
N ASN A 34 12.67 -0.28 -13.48
CA ASN A 34 13.09 1.09 -13.18
C ASN A 34 12.29 1.71 -12.04
N GLY A 35 11.31 1.00 -11.46
CA GLY A 35 10.41 1.50 -10.42
C GLY A 35 9.31 2.42 -10.94
N GLU A 36 9.08 2.47 -12.26
CA GLU A 36 7.93 3.16 -12.84
C GLU A 36 6.66 2.37 -12.57
N THR A 37 5.56 3.07 -12.29
CA THR A 37 4.28 2.46 -11.93
C THR A 37 3.26 2.67 -13.04
N ILE A 38 2.45 1.65 -13.30
CA ILE A 38 1.32 1.69 -14.22
C ILE A 38 0.09 1.21 -13.45
N MET A 39 -0.99 1.98 -13.50
CA MET A 39 -2.27 1.60 -12.94
C MET A 39 -3.05 0.76 -13.95
N LEU A 40 -3.63 -0.33 -13.46
CA LEU A 40 -4.56 -1.20 -14.20
C LEU A 40 -6.00 -0.86 -13.83
N ASP A 41 -6.95 -1.48 -14.55
CA ASP A 41 -8.40 -1.39 -14.27
C ASP A 41 -8.94 0.04 -14.27
N VAL A 42 -8.39 0.88 -15.15
CA VAL A 42 -8.72 2.31 -15.23
C VAL A 42 -10.15 2.61 -15.69
N ASP A 43 -10.85 1.64 -16.24
CA ASP A 43 -12.25 1.74 -16.64
C ASP A 43 -13.22 1.77 -15.44
N SER A 44 -12.78 1.33 -14.27
CA SER A 44 -13.50 1.45 -13.00
C SER A 44 -13.41 2.84 -12.36
N PHE A 45 -12.45 3.66 -12.78
CA PHE A 45 -12.17 4.98 -12.18
C PHE A 45 -13.43 5.88 -12.19
N GLY A 46 -13.60 6.60 -11.09
CA GLY A 46 -14.73 7.51 -10.91
C GLY A 46 -14.39 8.96 -11.19
N THR A 47 -15.41 9.73 -11.45
CA THR A 47 -15.37 11.19 -11.52
C THR A 47 -16.60 11.77 -10.82
N LYS A 48 -16.68 13.08 -10.66
CA LYS A 48 -17.84 13.74 -10.08
C LYS A 48 -19.16 13.45 -10.83
N THR A 49 -19.07 13.19 -12.13
CA THR A 49 -20.25 12.93 -13.01
C THR A 49 -20.47 11.46 -13.33
N LYS A 50 -19.42 10.65 -13.22
CA LYS A 50 -19.46 9.19 -13.40
C LYS A 50 -18.90 8.54 -12.13
N PRO A 51 -19.75 8.06 -11.21
CA PRO A 51 -19.27 7.40 -10.00
C PRO A 51 -18.41 6.16 -10.32
N HIS A 52 -17.49 5.86 -9.43
CA HIS A 52 -16.78 4.58 -9.45
C HIS A 52 -17.76 3.41 -9.44
N ASN A 53 -17.50 2.37 -10.23
CA ASN A 53 -18.39 1.20 -10.38
C ASN A 53 -17.70 -0.14 -10.09
N GLY A 54 -16.48 -0.12 -9.56
CA GLY A 54 -15.74 -1.32 -9.17
C GLY A 54 -16.04 -1.81 -7.76
N VAL A 55 -15.57 -3.02 -7.45
CA VAL A 55 -15.58 -3.58 -6.10
C VAL A 55 -14.25 -3.28 -5.45
N LEU A 56 -14.28 -2.59 -4.30
CA LEU A 56 -13.06 -2.25 -3.56
C LEU A 56 -12.51 -3.48 -2.85
N LEU A 57 -11.20 -3.69 -2.95
CA LEU A 57 -10.50 -4.67 -2.12
C LEU A 57 -10.63 -4.29 -0.63
N GLU A 58 -10.94 -5.27 0.22
CA GLU A 58 -11.18 -5.03 1.65
C GLU A 58 -9.97 -4.42 2.36
N ASP A 59 -8.76 -4.85 2.01
CA ASP A 59 -7.52 -4.40 2.63
C ASP A 59 -7.23 -2.91 2.42
N ILE A 60 -7.69 -2.30 1.32
CA ILE A 60 -7.45 -0.87 1.05
C ILE A 60 -8.67 0.01 1.30
N ARG A 61 -9.82 -0.61 1.63
CA ARG A 61 -11.09 0.09 1.81
C ARG A 61 -11.07 0.98 3.04
N ASP A 62 -11.47 2.23 2.85
CA ASP A 62 -11.73 3.13 3.99
C ASP A 62 -13.08 2.80 4.62
N TRP A 63 -13.08 1.83 5.51
CA TRP A 63 -14.28 1.38 6.21
C TRP A 63 -14.97 2.49 7.01
N ALA A 64 -14.23 3.53 7.41
CA ALA A 64 -14.80 4.67 8.12
C ALA A 64 -15.64 5.58 7.21
N GLN A 65 -15.43 5.54 5.90
CA GLN A 65 -16.18 6.31 4.90
C GLN A 65 -17.02 5.43 3.96
N HIS A 66 -16.91 4.09 4.07
CA HIS A 66 -17.66 3.17 3.21
C HIS A 66 -19.18 3.44 3.28
N PRO A 67 -19.94 3.45 2.17
CA PRO A 67 -19.57 3.01 0.81
C PRO A 67 -19.03 4.13 -0.10
N GLN A 68 -18.63 5.28 0.42
CA GLN A 68 -18.16 6.39 -0.39
C GLN A 68 -16.84 6.07 -1.08
N VAL A 69 -16.71 6.54 -2.34
CA VAL A 69 -15.47 6.52 -3.13
C VAL A 69 -15.21 7.93 -3.63
N ASN A 70 -14.09 8.50 -3.23
CA ASN A 70 -13.70 9.86 -3.55
C ASN A 70 -12.18 10.06 -3.32
N ILE A 71 -11.69 11.26 -3.56
CA ILE A 71 -10.27 11.61 -3.36
C ILE A 71 -9.76 11.24 -1.95
N SER A 72 -10.56 11.43 -0.90
CA SER A 72 -10.10 11.13 0.47
C SER A 72 -9.98 9.64 0.74
N THR A 73 -10.81 8.81 0.10
CA THR A 73 -10.68 7.35 0.19
C THR A 73 -9.48 6.82 -0.59
N ASP A 74 -9.13 7.45 -1.71
CA ASP A 74 -7.88 7.14 -2.43
C ASP A 74 -6.64 7.53 -1.62
N GLN A 75 -6.67 8.68 -0.94
CA GLN A 75 -5.59 9.08 -0.03
C GLN A 75 -5.38 8.05 1.08
N TYR A 76 -6.47 7.56 1.67
CA TYR A 76 -6.39 6.49 2.67
C TYR A 76 -5.81 5.20 2.09
N ALA A 77 -6.28 4.75 0.92
CA ALA A 77 -5.77 3.56 0.25
C ALA A 77 -4.28 3.70 -0.08
N PHE A 78 -3.85 4.86 -0.57
CA PHE A 78 -2.44 5.19 -0.80
C PHE A 78 -1.60 5.07 0.48
N ASP A 79 -2.10 5.58 1.60
CA ASP A 79 -1.39 5.52 2.88
C ASP A 79 -1.32 4.10 3.45
N VAL A 80 -2.38 3.29 3.29
CA VAL A 80 -2.35 1.86 3.62
C VAL A 80 -1.28 1.14 2.80
N LEU A 81 -1.26 1.35 1.47
CA LEU A 81 -0.25 0.75 0.59
C LEU A 81 1.16 1.21 0.94
N THR A 82 1.35 2.50 1.19
CA THR A 82 2.64 3.07 1.56
C THR A 82 3.14 2.48 2.88
N PHE A 83 2.30 2.45 3.90
CA PHE A 83 2.65 1.82 5.17
C PHE A 83 3.04 0.35 4.97
N TRP A 84 2.21 -0.41 4.26
CA TRP A 84 2.45 -1.83 3.99
C TRP A 84 3.74 -2.07 3.20
N MET A 85 4.00 -1.28 2.17
CA MET A 85 5.21 -1.36 1.35
C MET A 85 6.50 -1.19 2.16
N PHE A 86 6.51 -0.27 3.14
CA PHE A 86 7.71 0.04 3.91
C PHE A 86 7.82 -0.74 5.21
N THR A 87 6.73 -1.24 5.77
CA THR A 87 6.74 -1.99 7.03
C THR A 87 6.53 -3.49 6.86
N LEU A 88 6.32 -3.95 5.62
CA LEU A 88 5.98 -5.33 5.24
C LEU A 88 4.71 -5.86 5.92
N THR A 89 3.90 -4.97 6.48
CA THR A 89 2.71 -5.34 7.24
C THR A 89 1.62 -4.31 7.05
N HIS A 90 0.40 -4.76 6.76
CA HIS A 90 -0.76 -3.89 6.69
C HIS A 90 -1.00 -3.18 8.03
N PRO A 91 -1.36 -1.88 8.07
CA PRO A 91 -1.43 -1.09 9.32
C PRO A 91 -2.40 -1.63 10.36
N PHE A 92 -3.40 -2.41 9.94
CA PHE A 92 -4.40 -3.00 10.82
C PHE A 92 -4.26 -4.53 10.96
N ARG A 93 -3.12 -5.11 10.65
CA ARG A 93 -2.83 -6.55 10.89
C ARG A 93 -2.37 -6.80 12.35
N GLY A 94 -2.14 -8.06 12.66
CA GLY A 94 -1.81 -8.55 14.00
C GLY A 94 -3.03 -9.17 14.69
N ASP A 95 -2.85 -9.83 15.82
CA ASP A 95 -3.94 -10.42 16.57
C ASP A 95 -4.39 -9.51 17.72
N TYR A 96 -5.68 -9.20 17.74
CA TYR A 96 -6.32 -8.42 18.79
C TYR A 96 -7.78 -8.91 18.95
N PRO A 97 -8.04 -9.85 19.86
CA PRO A 97 -9.32 -10.53 19.99
C PRO A 97 -10.57 -9.63 20.14
N PRO A 98 -10.48 -8.42 20.76
CA PRO A 98 -11.63 -7.52 20.83
C PRO A 98 -12.11 -6.98 19.48
N HIS A 99 -11.25 -6.91 18.48
CA HIS A 99 -11.60 -6.43 17.12
C HIS A 99 -11.06 -7.43 16.09
N LYS A 100 -11.97 -8.29 15.57
CA LYS A 100 -11.58 -9.44 14.74
C LYS A 100 -11.56 -9.12 13.24
N SER A 101 -12.56 -8.37 12.76
CA SER A 101 -12.64 -8.00 11.36
C SER A 101 -11.78 -6.77 11.04
N LEU A 102 -11.40 -6.63 9.78
CA LEU A 102 -10.66 -5.45 9.32
C LEU A 102 -11.53 -4.19 9.44
N GLU A 103 -12.82 -4.29 9.13
CA GLU A 103 -13.79 -3.22 9.32
C GLU A 103 -13.81 -2.70 10.77
N GLU A 104 -13.96 -3.62 11.75
CA GLU A 104 -13.91 -3.25 13.16
C GLU A 104 -12.61 -2.54 13.52
N ARG A 105 -11.48 -3.05 13.05
CA ARG A 105 -10.15 -2.51 13.35
C ARG A 105 -9.96 -1.11 12.79
N VAL A 106 -10.39 -0.87 11.57
CA VAL A 106 -10.32 0.46 10.94
C VAL A 106 -11.26 1.41 11.66
N CYS A 107 -12.54 1.06 11.86
CA CYS A 107 -13.52 1.90 12.53
C CYS A 107 -13.17 2.20 14.00
N LYS A 108 -12.58 1.23 14.71
CA LYS A 108 -12.11 1.38 16.09
C LYS A 108 -10.66 1.85 16.21
N LYS A 109 -10.01 2.14 15.09
CA LYS A 109 -8.63 2.67 15.02
C LYS A 109 -7.58 1.76 15.70
N SER A 110 -7.77 0.45 15.60
CA SER A 110 -6.89 -0.57 16.19
C SER A 110 -5.73 -0.90 15.27
N SER A 111 -4.93 0.10 14.91
CA SER A 111 -3.75 -0.07 14.06
C SER A 111 -2.52 -0.49 14.87
N LEU A 112 -1.47 -0.92 14.18
CA LEU A 112 -0.15 -1.24 14.76
C LEU A 112 0.53 -0.02 15.43
N LEU A 113 0.03 1.19 15.18
CA LEU A 113 0.49 2.44 15.82
C LEU A 113 -0.32 2.81 17.07
N SER A 114 -1.35 2.02 17.41
CA SER A 114 -2.14 2.26 18.62
C SER A 114 -1.40 1.73 19.86
N ASN A 115 -1.79 2.25 21.05
CA ASN A 115 -1.30 1.73 22.32
C ASN A 115 -2.03 0.46 22.79
N LEU A 116 -2.76 -0.21 21.89
CA LEU A 116 -3.48 -1.44 22.20
C LEU A 116 -2.51 -2.63 22.24
N PRO A 117 -2.77 -3.66 23.05
CA PRO A 117 -1.92 -4.84 23.15
C PRO A 117 -2.14 -5.79 21.96
N ILE A 118 -1.85 -5.28 20.77
CA ILE A 118 -1.93 -6.04 19.52
C ILE A 118 -0.73 -6.96 19.45
N GLN A 119 -0.95 -8.26 19.18
CA GLN A 119 0.14 -9.18 18.88
C GLN A 119 0.68 -8.88 17.48
N ILE A 120 1.85 -8.28 17.45
CA ILE A 120 2.50 -7.77 16.22
C ILE A 120 3.02 -8.92 15.37
N PRO A 121 2.79 -8.93 14.03
CA PRO A 121 3.38 -9.90 13.12
C PRO A 121 4.91 -9.86 13.13
N LYS A 122 5.56 -11.01 13.02
CA LYS A 122 7.03 -11.12 13.05
C LYS A 122 7.73 -10.39 11.88
N CYS A 123 7.04 -10.23 10.76
CA CYS A 123 7.56 -9.54 9.58
C CYS A 123 7.49 -8.00 9.68
N TYR A 124 6.81 -7.46 10.71
CA TYR A 124 6.64 -6.03 10.86
C TYR A 124 7.97 -5.30 11.06
N GLN A 125 8.24 -4.35 10.21
CA GLN A 125 9.40 -3.45 10.26
C GLN A 125 8.93 -2.02 10.52
N PRO A 126 8.95 -1.55 11.79
CA PRO A 126 8.42 -0.24 12.12
C PRO A 126 9.25 0.88 11.50
N PHE A 127 8.59 1.99 11.15
CA PHE A 127 9.29 3.24 10.87
C PHE A 127 10.06 3.71 12.12
N THR A 128 11.25 4.28 11.89
CA THR A 128 12.08 4.86 12.96
C THR A 128 12.03 6.39 13.00
N ASN A 129 11.58 7.02 11.90
CA ASN A 129 11.46 8.47 11.81
C ASN A 129 10.16 8.95 12.51
N PRO A 130 10.26 9.74 13.61
CA PRO A 130 9.08 10.19 14.36
C PRO A 130 8.11 11.06 13.53
N GLN A 131 8.61 11.82 12.56
CA GLN A 131 7.76 12.66 11.72
C GLN A 131 6.88 11.80 10.80
N ILE A 132 7.43 10.72 10.27
CA ILE A 132 6.67 9.78 9.43
C ILE A 132 5.65 9.03 10.28
N ILE A 133 6.05 8.54 11.45
CA ILE A 133 5.14 7.87 12.41
C ILE A 133 3.98 8.78 12.74
N SER A 134 4.25 10.05 13.10
CA SER A 134 3.22 11.03 13.44
C SER A 134 2.24 11.28 12.30
N GLN A 135 2.69 11.30 11.04
CA GLN A 135 1.79 11.42 9.89
C GLN A 135 0.84 10.21 9.78
N PHE A 136 1.37 8.98 9.88
CA PHE A 136 0.54 7.78 9.86
C PHE A 136 -0.42 7.69 11.07
N GLU A 137 -0.02 8.15 12.26
CA GLU A 137 -0.91 8.26 13.41
C GLU A 137 -2.07 9.21 13.13
N ARG A 138 -1.83 10.33 12.47
CA ARG A 138 -2.90 11.26 12.05
C ARG A 138 -3.90 10.57 11.11
N VAL A 139 -3.42 9.75 10.18
CA VAL A 139 -4.29 8.99 9.27
C VAL A 139 -5.03 7.88 10.00
N PHE A 140 -4.31 6.96 10.66
CA PHE A 140 -4.89 5.72 11.17
C PHE A 140 -5.51 5.85 12.57
N GLN A 141 -5.04 6.80 13.39
CA GLN A 141 -5.55 7.02 14.75
C GLN A 141 -6.49 8.23 14.85
N GLN A 142 -6.19 9.32 14.13
CA GLN A 142 -6.99 10.53 14.21
C GLN A 142 -8.05 10.62 13.09
N GLY A 143 -7.94 9.79 12.05
CA GLY A 143 -8.92 9.74 10.96
C GLY A 143 -8.76 10.85 9.93
N GLN A 144 -7.59 11.49 9.88
CA GLN A 144 -7.29 12.48 8.85
C GLN A 144 -7.05 11.80 7.49
N ARG A 145 -7.26 12.52 6.41
CA ARG A 145 -7.08 12.04 5.03
C ARG A 145 -6.19 13.00 4.26
N PHE A 146 -5.00 12.54 3.94
CA PHE A 146 -3.99 13.20 3.10
C PHE A 146 -2.97 12.13 2.73
N MET A 147 -2.19 12.32 1.71
CA MET A 147 -1.10 11.37 1.39
C MET A 147 0.13 11.70 2.24
N VAL A 148 0.56 10.72 3.03
CA VAL A 148 1.75 10.81 3.89
C VAL A 148 2.98 11.15 3.05
N ASP A 149 3.81 12.07 3.57
CA ASP A 149 5.07 12.44 2.93
C ASP A 149 6.25 11.74 3.62
N LEU A 150 6.98 10.95 2.84
CA LEU A 150 8.13 10.19 3.32
C LEU A 150 9.45 10.97 3.18
N VAL A 151 9.42 12.29 3.32
CA VAL A 151 10.64 13.12 3.30
C VAL A 151 11.61 12.67 4.39
N GLY A 152 12.88 12.48 4.00
CA GLY A 152 13.95 12.11 4.92
C GLY A 152 14.08 10.63 5.25
N ILE A 153 13.36 9.75 4.57
CA ILE A 153 13.80 8.36 4.51
C ILE A 153 15.11 8.36 3.70
N PRO A 154 16.23 7.93 4.30
CA PRO A 154 17.42 7.69 3.51
C PRO A 154 16.99 6.78 2.36
N THR A 155 17.26 7.18 1.12
CA THR A 155 17.23 6.25 0.01
C THR A 155 18.19 5.14 0.43
N MET A 156 17.65 4.05 0.96
CA MET A 156 18.48 2.88 1.17
C MET A 156 19.06 2.58 -0.21
N PRO A 157 20.37 2.59 -0.38
CA PRO A 157 20.95 1.89 -1.49
C PRO A 157 20.58 0.44 -1.22
N THR A 158 19.43 0.01 -1.72
CA THR A 158 19.21 -1.41 -1.88
C THR A 158 20.07 -1.78 -3.07
N PRO A 159 21.24 -2.35 -2.83
CA PRO A 159 21.82 -3.11 -3.89
C PRO A 159 20.82 -4.23 -4.09
N LEU A 160 20.15 -4.25 -5.22
CA LEU A 160 19.72 -5.49 -5.85
C LEU A 160 21.03 -6.24 -6.20
N GLN A 161 21.80 -6.57 -5.17
CA GLN A 161 22.96 -7.43 -5.27
C GLN A 161 22.40 -8.84 -5.29
N ASN A 162 22.54 -9.47 -6.43
CA ASN A 162 22.17 -10.82 -6.79
C ASN A 162 20.73 -10.98 -7.31
N VAL A 163 20.48 -10.38 -8.46
CA VAL A 163 19.50 -10.90 -9.38
C VAL A 163 20.19 -12.02 -10.14
N ASP A 164 20.05 -13.26 -9.71
CA ASP A 164 20.42 -14.40 -10.52
C ASP A 164 19.37 -14.57 -11.61
N ILE A 165 19.68 -14.13 -12.82
CA ILE A 165 18.88 -14.46 -14.02
C ILE A 165 19.16 -15.93 -14.30
N VAL A 166 18.29 -16.81 -13.83
CA VAL A 166 18.43 -18.26 -14.00
C VAL A 166 17.89 -18.73 -15.34
N ASP A 167 17.01 -17.95 -15.95
CA ASP A 167 16.45 -18.22 -17.28
C ASP A 167 15.91 -16.89 -17.86
N SER A 168 15.97 -16.76 -19.19
CA SER A 168 15.43 -15.60 -19.91
C SER A 168 13.90 -15.40 -19.73
N ALA A 169 13.20 -16.39 -19.17
CA ALA A 169 11.77 -16.35 -18.90
C ALA A 169 11.41 -16.14 -17.41
N HIS A 170 12.36 -16.26 -16.48
CA HIS A 170 12.07 -16.17 -15.05
C HIS A 170 13.15 -15.37 -14.31
N LEU A 171 12.75 -14.21 -13.79
CA LEU A 171 13.58 -13.39 -12.93
C LEU A 171 13.30 -13.77 -11.47
N TYR A 172 14.27 -14.37 -10.78
CA TYR A 172 14.16 -14.63 -9.34
C TYR A 172 14.80 -13.47 -8.57
N ILE A 173 13.99 -12.64 -7.91
CA ILE A 173 14.49 -11.66 -6.96
C ILE A 173 14.57 -12.36 -5.59
N ARG A 174 15.77 -12.64 -5.14
CA ARG A 174 16.00 -13.00 -3.75
C ARG A 174 15.96 -11.72 -2.93
N LEU A 175 14.74 -11.32 -2.53
CA LEU A 175 14.61 -10.31 -1.48
C LEU A 175 15.13 -10.94 -0.18
N VAL A 176 15.85 -10.16 0.62
CA VAL A 176 16.38 -10.56 1.92
C VAL A 176 15.25 -10.86 2.95
N ALA A 177 14.00 -10.78 2.54
CA ALA A 177 12.84 -11.19 3.34
C ALA A 177 12.54 -12.67 3.08
N GLU A 178 12.62 -13.47 4.13
CA GLU A 178 12.43 -14.94 4.12
C GLU A 178 11.05 -15.43 3.64
N ASN A 179 10.17 -14.57 3.14
CA ASN A 179 8.77 -14.88 2.84
C ASN A 179 8.28 -14.43 1.46
N VAL A 180 9.13 -14.33 0.45
CA VAL A 180 8.65 -14.13 -0.93
C VAL A 180 8.16 -15.46 -1.48
N GLN A 181 6.83 -15.61 -1.65
CA GLN A 181 6.24 -16.86 -2.10
C GLN A 181 6.10 -16.96 -3.61
N LYS A 182 5.98 -15.86 -4.33
CA LYS A 182 5.86 -15.85 -5.78
C LYS A 182 6.34 -14.54 -6.39
N VAL A 183 7.17 -14.63 -7.40
CA VAL A 183 7.54 -13.51 -8.27
C VAL A 183 7.12 -13.90 -9.68
N GLN A 184 6.36 -13.05 -10.36
CA GLN A 184 6.03 -13.22 -11.75
C GLN A 184 6.57 -12.02 -12.52
N ALA A 185 7.46 -12.27 -13.48
CA ALA A 185 8.04 -11.26 -14.32
C ALA A 185 7.62 -11.48 -15.78
N SER A 186 7.38 -10.38 -16.48
CA SER A 186 7.37 -10.33 -17.95
C SER A 186 8.56 -9.52 -18.42
N GLU A 187 8.83 -9.46 -19.71
CA GLU A 187 9.96 -8.70 -20.27
C GLU A 187 9.98 -7.22 -19.84
N THR A 188 8.86 -6.69 -19.36
CA THR A 188 8.69 -5.26 -19.02
C THR A 188 8.25 -5.02 -17.57
N PHE A 189 7.67 -6.02 -16.88
CA PHE A 189 7.04 -5.80 -15.56
C PHE A 189 7.36 -6.92 -14.58
N LEU A 190 7.48 -6.55 -13.32
CA LEU A 190 7.71 -7.42 -12.19
C LEU A 190 6.55 -7.28 -11.20
N ALA A 191 5.86 -8.38 -10.90
CA ALA A 191 4.91 -8.45 -9.80
C ALA A 191 5.52 -9.27 -8.66
N CYS A 192 5.58 -8.71 -7.46
CA CYS A 192 6.13 -9.36 -6.29
C CYS A 192 5.04 -9.56 -5.23
N LEU A 193 4.80 -10.80 -4.84
CA LEU A 193 3.90 -11.18 -3.77
C LEU A 193 4.70 -11.44 -2.50
N VAL A 194 4.48 -10.63 -1.46
CA VAL A 194 5.17 -10.75 -0.18
C VAL A 194 4.18 -11.30 0.86
N GLY A 195 4.45 -12.51 1.35
CA GLY A 195 3.67 -13.16 2.40
C GLY A 195 2.43 -13.92 1.95
N ASN A 196 1.84 -14.69 2.89
CA ASN A 196 0.57 -15.42 2.72
C ASN A 196 -0.62 -14.46 2.84
N VAL A 197 -0.76 -13.52 1.95
CA VAL A 197 -1.94 -12.66 1.90
C VAL A 197 -2.66 -12.97 0.61
N TRP A 198 -3.63 -13.83 0.73
CA TRP A 198 -4.74 -13.96 -0.19
C TRP A 198 -5.91 -13.22 0.41
#